data_81ada5198944ea7a392c545d2321890a
#
_entry.id   81ada5198944ea7a392c545d2321890a
#
_cell.length_a   1.000
_cell.length_b   1.000
_cell.length_c   1.000
_cell.angle_alpha   90.00
_cell.angle_beta   90.00
_cell.angle_gamma   90.00
#
_symmetry.space_group_name_H-M   'P 1'
#
loop_
_entity.id
_entity.type
_entity.pdbx_description
1 polymer ?
#
loop_
_entity_poly.entity_id
_entity_poly.type
_entity_poly.pdbx_seq_one_letter_code
_entity_poly.pdbx_strand_id
1 'polypeptide(L)'
;PQLDDDRRARQQAVNSESARQADLSARMEALKALQEKVKTDGKLRPWLAKHGLDGLQGLWSRIHIEPGWENALEAALRERLAALEVGRLEMVRGFLGSGGNDAPPARLAFYSAPAAGHPEPSSPHARLSDLLRLQDAGLRAVLIDWLQGCYTAPTLDDALARRSTLQPGEVVFVPTGHAVSAHSVSFYAQDSEQSGLLARAQEIEHLEKELRAQALIADESRTALVRAESAYADASQRLVAARREATETQSRAHELQVETLRLTQLAEQTRARSEQIDADLAEVEAQLADLQERRVAA
;
A
#
# COMPACT_ATOMS: atom_id res chain seq x y z
N PRO A 1 -3.53 -5.26 31.25
CA PRO A 1 -4.33 -5.98 30.27
C PRO A 1 -4.56 -5.12 29.01
N GLN A 2 -5.24 -3.96 29.13
CA GLN A 2 -5.64 -3.12 27.99
C GLN A 2 -4.47 -2.74 27.05
N LEU A 3 -3.31 -2.33 27.60
CA LEU A 3 -2.13 -1.99 26.80
C LEU A 3 -1.51 -3.21 26.10
N ASP A 4 -1.61 -4.40 26.68
CA ASP A 4 -1.15 -5.63 26.03
C ASP A 4 -2.10 -6.05 24.92
N ASP A 5 -3.40 -5.86 25.12
CA ASP A 5 -4.40 -6.11 24.08
C ASP A 5 -4.24 -5.14 22.91
N ASP A 6 -4.01 -3.83 23.19
CA ASP A 6 -3.74 -2.84 22.14
C ASP A 6 -2.46 -3.19 21.36
N ARG A 7 -1.36 -3.55 22.05
CA ARG A 7 -0.11 -3.98 21.42
C ARG A 7 -0.33 -5.19 20.49
N ARG A 8 -1.11 -6.19 20.95
CA ARG A 8 -1.44 -7.37 20.12
C ARG A 8 -2.28 -7.01 18.91
N ALA A 9 -3.27 -6.13 19.08
CA ALA A 9 -4.09 -5.66 17.97
C ALA A 9 -3.25 -4.90 16.94
N ARG A 10 -2.31 -4.03 17.37
CA ARG A 10 -1.37 -3.33 16.48
C ARG A 10 -0.44 -4.29 15.74
N GLN A 11 0.06 -5.32 16.44
CA GLN A 11 0.87 -6.37 15.81
C GLN A 11 0.10 -7.12 14.72
N GLN A 12 -1.16 -7.45 14.96
CA GLN A 12 -2.01 -8.07 13.94
C GLN A 12 -2.24 -7.15 12.74
N ALA A 13 -2.47 -5.86 12.99
CA ALA A 13 -2.59 -4.86 11.92
C ALA A 13 -1.32 -4.80 11.05
N VAL A 14 -0.14 -4.73 11.67
CA VAL A 14 1.15 -4.74 10.94
C VAL A 14 1.29 -6.00 10.09
N ASN A 15 0.95 -7.17 10.63
CA ASN A 15 1.03 -8.43 9.89
C ASN A 15 0.06 -8.44 8.70
N SER A 16 -1.17 -7.97 8.89
CA SER A 16 -2.19 -7.87 7.85
C SER A 16 -1.77 -6.91 6.72
N GLU A 17 -1.32 -5.70 7.09
CA GLU A 17 -0.91 -4.69 6.09
C GLU A 17 0.37 -5.08 5.35
N SER A 18 1.30 -5.75 6.04
CA SER A 18 2.51 -6.29 5.40
C SER A 18 2.19 -7.44 4.45
N ALA A 19 1.25 -8.32 4.79
CA ALA A 19 0.81 -9.39 3.91
C ALA A 19 0.13 -8.84 2.65
N ARG A 20 -0.73 -7.82 2.81
CA ARG A 20 -1.35 -7.14 1.67
C ARG A 20 -0.33 -6.45 0.76
N GLN A 21 0.67 -5.79 1.34
CA GLN A 21 1.76 -5.17 0.58
C GLN A 21 2.55 -6.21 -0.21
N ALA A 22 2.84 -7.37 0.40
CA ALA A 22 3.55 -8.46 -0.26
C ALA A 22 2.73 -9.08 -1.41
N ASP A 23 1.41 -9.25 -1.25
CA ASP A 23 0.51 -9.75 -2.30
C ASP A 23 0.48 -8.81 -3.51
N LEU A 24 0.28 -7.50 -3.28
CA LEU A 24 0.31 -6.49 -4.33
C LEU A 24 1.65 -6.46 -5.06
N SER A 25 2.76 -6.56 -4.33
CA SER A 25 4.11 -6.60 -4.89
C SER A 25 4.31 -7.84 -5.76
N ALA A 26 3.92 -9.02 -5.28
CA ALA A 26 4.04 -10.28 -6.02
C ALA A 26 3.21 -10.26 -7.31
N ARG A 27 1.98 -9.73 -7.24
CA ARG A 27 1.11 -9.59 -8.41
C ARG A 27 1.72 -8.63 -9.44
N MET A 28 2.23 -7.48 -9.00
CA MET A 28 2.90 -6.51 -9.87
C MET A 28 4.14 -7.13 -10.55
N GLU A 29 4.99 -7.83 -9.79
CA GLU A 29 6.19 -8.49 -10.32
C GLU A 29 5.84 -9.58 -11.34
N ALA A 30 4.81 -10.37 -11.09
CA ALA A 30 4.33 -11.38 -12.05
C ALA A 30 3.87 -10.74 -13.37
N LEU A 31 3.11 -9.65 -13.30
CA LEU A 31 2.67 -8.91 -14.50
C LEU A 31 3.85 -8.28 -15.24
N LYS A 32 4.83 -7.68 -14.54
CA LYS A 32 6.05 -7.14 -15.14
C LYS A 32 6.87 -8.22 -15.83
N ALA A 33 7.03 -9.39 -15.20
CA ALA A 33 7.74 -10.51 -15.79
C ALA A 33 7.06 -11.02 -17.07
N LEU A 34 5.72 -11.13 -17.08
CA LEU A 34 4.96 -11.46 -18.28
C LEU A 34 5.14 -10.43 -19.37
N GLN A 35 5.12 -9.16 -19.04
CA GLN A 35 5.29 -8.05 -19.97
C GLN A 35 6.70 -8.02 -20.59
N GLU A 36 7.72 -8.28 -19.76
CA GLU A 36 9.12 -8.36 -20.22
C GLU A 36 9.34 -9.56 -21.14
N LYS A 37 8.71 -10.68 -20.85
CA LYS A 37 8.77 -11.87 -21.70
C LYS A 37 8.24 -11.60 -23.11
N VAL A 38 7.19 -10.82 -23.21
CA VAL A 38 6.62 -10.40 -24.51
C VAL A 38 7.54 -9.45 -25.29
N LYS A 39 8.25 -8.55 -24.60
CA LYS A 39 9.26 -7.67 -25.22
C LYS A 39 10.46 -8.44 -25.74
N THR A 40 10.76 -9.57 -25.13
CA THR A 40 11.96 -10.36 -25.41
C THR A 40 11.65 -11.45 -26.46
N ASP A 41 11.06 -11.09 -27.60
CA ASP A 41 11.18 -11.96 -28.75
C ASP A 41 12.67 -12.06 -29.07
N GLY A 42 13.28 -13.22 -28.77
CA GLY A 42 14.74 -13.37 -28.61
C GLY A 42 15.61 -12.97 -29.80
N LYS A 43 14.99 -12.62 -30.94
CA LYS A 43 15.65 -12.13 -32.16
C LYS A 43 15.61 -10.61 -32.31
N LEU A 44 14.61 -9.95 -31.74
CA LEU A 44 14.42 -8.49 -31.91
C LEU A 44 15.37 -7.68 -31.05
N ARG A 45 15.61 -8.08 -29.83
CA ARG A 45 16.47 -7.34 -28.87
C ARG A 45 17.93 -7.16 -29.34
N PRO A 46 18.61 -8.21 -29.83
CA PRO A 46 19.95 -8.03 -30.42
C PRO A 46 19.97 -7.09 -31.61
N TRP A 47 18.93 -7.11 -32.44
CA TRP A 47 18.79 -6.23 -33.59
C TRP A 47 18.59 -4.77 -33.14
N LEU A 48 17.72 -4.51 -32.14
CA LEU A 48 17.52 -3.17 -31.55
C LEU A 48 18.82 -2.64 -30.95
N ALA A 49 19.54 -3.45 -30.20
CA ALA A 49 20.82 -3.06 -29.59
C ALA A 49 21.87 -2.70 -30.68
N LYS A 50 21.95 -3.49 -31.76
CA LYS A 50 22.84 -3.22 -32.89
C LYS A 50 22.57 -1.85 -33.52
N HIS A 51 21.32 -1.41 -33.54
CA HIS A 51 20.90 -0.13 -34.12
C HIS A 51 20.77 1.02 -33.10
N GLY A 52 21.12 0.78 -31.82
CA GLY A 52 21.01 1.77 -30.76
C GLY A 52 19.56 2.15 -30.38
N LEU A 53 18.64 1.21 -30.59
CA LEU A 53 17.20 1.39 -30.36
C LEU A 53 16.71 0.66 -29.09
N ASP A 54 17.57 0.00 -28.36
CA ASP A 54 17.28 -0.83 -27.19
C ASP A 54 16.74 -0.03 -26.00
N GLY A 55 17.03 1.28 -25.94
CA GLY A 55 16.47 2.20 -24.93
C GLY A 55 15.09 2.75 -25.26
N LEU A 56 14.57 2.51 -26.46
CA LEU A 56 13.25 3.02 -26.86
C LEU A 56 12.12 2.16 -26.28
N GLN A 57 11.09 2.83 -25.80
CA GLN A 57 9.89 2.18 -25.30
C GLN A 57 8.82 2.10 -26.37
N GLY A 58 8.09 0.98 -26.40
CA GLY A 58 6.95 0.82 -27.31
C GLY A 58 5.82 1.79 -26.98
N LEU A 59 5.04 2.13 -28.00
CA LEU A 59 3.91 3.05 -27.91
C LEU A 59 2.93 2.71 -26.75
N TRP A 60 2.71 1.42 -26.52
CA TRP A 60 1.83 0.92 -25.45
C TRP A 60 2.16 1.48 -24.06
N SER A 61 3.42 1.86 -23.77
CA SER A 61 3.85 2.42 -22.47
C SER A 61 3.49 3.90 -22.30
N ARG A 62 3.08 4.57 -23.39
CA ARG A 62 2.81 6.02 -23.42
C ARG A 62 1.35 6.36 -23.65
N ILE A 63 0.51 5.37 -23.97
CA ILE A 63 -0.90 5.57 -24.28
C ILE A 63 -1.79 5.05 -23.17
N HIS A 64 -2.82 5.84 -22.89
CA HIS A 64 -3.88 5.48 -21.96
C HIS A 64 -5.23 5.65 -22.66
N ILE A 65 -6.14 4.75 -22.38
CA ILE A 65 -7.52 4.79 -22.88
C ILE A 65 -8.48 4.67 -21.69
N GLU A 66 -9.72 5.04 -21.91
CA GLU A 66 -10.78 4.86 -20.94
C GLU A 66 -10.89 3.39 -20.52
N PRO A 67 -11.01 3.09 -19.19
CA PRO A 67 -11.07 1.72 -18.69
C PRO A 67 -12.17 0.90 -19.36
N GLY A 68 -11.83 -0.33 -19.73
CA GLY A 68 -12.71 -1.26 -20.44
C GLY A 68 -12.58 -1.23 -21.96
N TRP A 69 -11.80 -0.30 -22.54
CA TRP A 69 -11.59 -0.19 -23.98
C TRP A 69 -10.19 -0.60 -24.46
N GLU A 70 -9.39 -1.17 -23.54
CA GLU A 70 -8.01 -1.62 -23.82
C GLU A 70 -7.95 -2.63 -24.96
N ASN A 71 -8.84 -3.63 -24.94
CA ASN A 71 -8.90 -4.66 -25.98
C ASN A 71 -9.30 -4.09 -27.33
N ALA A 72 -10.20 -3.10 -27.35
CA ALA A 72 -10.61 -2.42 -28.59
C ALA A 72 -9.44 -1.65 -29.22
N LEU A 73 -8.69 -0.91 -28.39
CA LEU A 73 -7.53 -0.16 -28.86
C LEU A 73 -6.41 -1.09 -29.34
N GLU A 74 -6.17 -2.18 -28.62
CA GLU A 74 -5.20 -3.19 -28.99
C GLU A 74 -5.58 -3.87 -30.32
N ALA A 75 -6.85 -4.23 -30.48
CA ALA A 75 -7.37 -4.79 -31.73
C ALA A 75 -7.27 -3.83 -32.89
N ALA A 76 -7.45 -2.52 -32.67
CA ALA A 76 -7.34 -1.50 -33.70
C ALA A 76 -5.90 -1.20 -34.10
N LEU A 77 -4.98 -1.10 -33.13
CA LEU A 77 -3.58 -0.74 -33.40
C LEU A 77 -2.73 -1.94 -33.83
N ARG A 78 -3.04 -3.15 -33.36
CA ARG A 78 -2.30 -4.39 -33.69
C ARG A 78 -0.79 -4.22 -33.42
N GLU A 79 0.06 -4.53 -34.41
CA GLU A 79 1.52 -4.38 -34.33
C GLU A 79 1.99 -2.94 -34.08
N ARG A 80 1.18 -1.93 -34.39
CA ARG A 80 1.48 -0.52 -34.14
C ARG A 80 1.52 -0.21 -32.65
N LEU A 81 0.90 -1.04 -31.82
CA LEU A 81 0.94 -0.88 -30.36
C LEU A 81 2.36 -0.99 -29.81
N ALA A 82 3.21 -1.78 -30.44
CA ALA A 82 4.63 -1.92 -30.08
C ALA A 82 5.55 -0.96 -30.86
N ALA A 83 4.99 -0.02 -31.64
CA ALA A 83 5.77 0.90 -32.47
C ALA A 83 6.75 1.74 -31.63
N LEU A 84 7.92 1.99 -32.20
CA LEU A 84 8.99 2.78 -31.59
C LEU A 84 9.00 4.20 -32.16
N GLU A 85 9.18 5.19 -31.30
CA GLU A 85 9.33 6.56 -31.73
C GLU A 85 10.73 6.83 -32.28
N VAL A 86 10.80 7.44 -33.45
CA VAL A 86 12.03 7.93 -34.07
C VAL A 86 11.92 9.39 -34.38
N GLY A 87 13.01 10.12 -34.32
CA GLY A 87 13.02 11.55 -34.56
C GLY A 87 12.65 11.90 -36.01
N ARG A 88 12.98 11.04 -36.97
CA ARG A 88 12.61 11.17 -38.39
C ARG A 88 12.39 9.78 -39.02
N LEU A 89 11.34 9.60 -39.79
CA LEU A 89 11.05 8.31 -40.44
C LEU A 89 12.12 7.92 -41.47
N GLU A 90 12.80 8.88 -42.05
CA GLU A 90 13.89 8.64 -43.04
C GLU A 90 15.07 7.87 -42.42
N MET A 91 15.25 7.91 -41.09
CA MET A 91 16.28 7.12 -40.40
C MET A 91 16.12 5.61 -40.58
N VAL A 92 14.87 5.17 -40.85
CA VAL A 92 14.57 3.76 -41.10
C VAL A 92 15.32 3.21 -42.31
N ARG A 93 15.67 4.07 -43.29
CA ARG A 93 16.49 3.69 -44.44
C ARG A 93 17.87 3.15 -44.04
N GLY A 94 18.45 3.72 -42.95
CA GLY A 94 19.73 3.25 -42.41
C GLY A 94 19.67 1.81 -41.82
N PHE A 95 18.48 1.36 -41.39
CA PHE A 95 18.30 0.04 -40.84
C PHE A 95 18.20 -1.06 -41.91
N LEU A 96 17.89 -0.69 -43.17
CA LEU A 96 17.77 -1.64 -44.25
C LEU A 96 19.11 -2.03 -44.88
N GLY A 97 20.21 -1.29 -44.54
CA GLY A 97 21.54 -1.52 -45.11
C GLY A 97 21.61 -1.43 -46.65
N SER A 98 22.81 -1.43 -47.21
CA SER A 98 23.05 -1.35 -48.65
C SER A 98 22.58 -2.60 -49.45
N GLY A 99 22.12 -3.65 -48.78
CA GLY A 99 21.69 -4.89 -49.41
C GLY A 99 20.31 -5.42 -48.98
N GLY A 100 19.55 -4.66 -48.19
CA GLY A 100 18.23 -5.10 -47.71
C GLY A 100 18.23 -6.27 -46.71
N ASN A 101 19.40 -6.71 -46.28
CA ASN A 101 19.57 -7.91 -45.45
C ASN A 101 19.52 -7.67 -43.93
N ASP A 102 19.34 -6.45 -43.49
CA ASP A 102 19.34 -6.08 -42.06
C ASP A 102 17.96 -5.57 -41.59
N ALA A 103 16.89 -6.08 -42.23
CA ALA A 103 15.53 -5.80 -41.80
C ALA A 103 15.26 -6.37 -40.38
N PRO A 104 14.34 -5.75 -39.61
CA PRO A 104 13.95 -6.29 -38.32
C PRO A 104 13.55 -7.78 -38.43
N PRO A 105 14.03 -8.64 -37.54
CA PRO A 105 13.75 -10.09 -37.59
C PRO A 105 12.31 -10.44 -37.13
N ALA A 106 11.56 -9.45 -36.66
CA ALA A 106 10.15 -9.56 -36.25
C ALA A 106 9.37 -8.35 -36.74
N ARG A 107 8.04 -8.41 -36.61
CA ARG A 107 7.17 -7.26 -36.93
C ARG A 107 7.51 -6.09 -36.02
N LEU A 108 7.86 -4.95 -36.60
CA LEU A 108 8.22 -3.74 -35.90
C LEU A 108 7.70 -2.53 -36.71
N ALA A 109 7.05 -1.61 -36.03
CA ALA A 109 6.61 -0.35 -36.60
C ALA A 109 7.41 0.81 -36.01
N PHE A 110 7.59 1.86 -36.78
CA PHE A 110 8.18 3.12 -36.31
C PHE A 110 7.20 4.25 -36.53
N TYR A 111 7.22 5.25 -35.71
CA TYR A 111 6.47 6.49 -35.89
C TYR A 111 7.34 7.69 -35.52
N SER A 112 6.95 8.84 -36.11
CA SER A 112 7.52 10.13 -35.75
C SER A 112 6.37 11.06 -35.43
N ALA A 113 6.34 11.60 -34.21
CA ALA A 113 5.30 12.52 -33.79
C ALA A 113 5.48 13.88 -34.46
N PRO A 114 4.43 14.49 -35.05
CA PRO A 114 4.51 15.83 -35.63
C PRO A 114 4.66 16.86 -34.49
N ALA A 115 5.33 17.99 -34.82
CA ALA A 115 5.53 19.08 -33.85
C ALA A 115 4.23 19.83 -33.49
N ALA A 116 3.21 19.75 -34.32
CA ALA A 116 1.90 20.37 -34.10
C ALA A 116 0.79 19.37 -34.38
N GLY A 117 -0.25 19.39 -33.54
CA GLY A 117 -1.45 18.58 -33.77
C GLY A 117 -2.22 19.04 -35.03
N HIS A 118 -2.87 18.10 -35.65
CA HIS A 118 -3.83 18.40 -36.71
C HIS A 118 -5.23 18.58 -36.12
N PRO A 119 -6.10 19.41 -36.73
CA PRO A 119 -7.48 19.53 -36.31
C PRO A 119 -8.18 18.17 -36.44
N GLU A 120 -8.90 17.79 -35.39
CA GLU A 120 -9.67 16.55 -35.41
C GLU A 120 -10.83 16.65 -36.40
N PRO A 121 -11.00 15.65 -37.29
CA PRO A 121 -12.14 15.65 -38.22
C PRO A 121 -13.43 15.47 -37.42
N SER A 122 -14.45 16.23 -37.74
CA SER A 122 -15.79 16.08 -37.16
C SER A 122 -16.43 14.77 -37.64
N SER A 123 -16.97 13.97 -36.74
CA SER A 123 -17.67 12.73 -37.08
C SER A 123 -19.01 12.66 -36.34
N PRO A 124 -20.07 12.14 -36.94
CA PRO A 124 -21.35 11.92 -36.30
C PRO A 124 -21.34 10.71 -35.35
N HIS A 125 -20.30 9.88 -35.44
CA HIS A 125 -20.16 8.67 -34.61
C HIS A 125 -19.08 8.85 -33.53
N ALA A 126 -19.27 8.24 -32.37
CA ALA A 126 -18.27 8.21 -31.32
C ALA A 126 -17.03 7.44 -31.81
N ARG A 127 -15.87 8.09 -31.80
CA ARG A 127 -14.61 7.55 -32.31
C ARG A 127 -13.83 6.86 -31.16
N LEU A 128 -13.06 5.84 -31.53
CA LEU A 128 -12.16 5.21 -30.59
C LEU A 128 -11.07 6.17 -30.09
N SER A 129 -10.62 7.10 -30.93
CA SER A 129 -9.66 8.17 -30.56
C SER A 129 -10.19 9.13 -29.50
N ASP A 130 -11.50 9.31 -29.35
CA ASP A 130 -12.11 10.20 -28.36
C ASP A 130 -11.94 9.66 -26.92
N LEU A 131 -11.75 8.35 -26.79
CA LEU A 131 -11.54 7.65 -25.51
C LEU A 131 -10.06 7.69 -25.05
N LEU A 132 -9.14 8.21 -25.86
CA LEU A 132 -7.73 8.32 -25.52
C LEU A 132 -7.50 9.40 -24.47
N ARG A 133 -6.71 9.07 -23.44
CA ARG A 133 -6.29 9.97 -22.38
C ARG A 133 -4.81 10.31 -22.54
N LEU A 134 -4.52 11.32 -23.36
CA LEU A 134 -3.16 11.71 -23.72
C LEU A 134 -2.96 13.22 -23.51
N GLN A 135 -1.79 13.58 -22.99
CA GLN A 135 -1.35 14.98 -22.85
C GLN A 135 -0.45 15.42 -24.01
N ASP A 136 0.24 14.49 -24.66
CA ASP A 136 1.15 14.73 -25.75
C ASP A 136 0.37 14.95 -27.06
N ALA A 137 0.37 16.19 -27.58
CA ALA A 137 -0.37 16.58 -28.78
C ALA A 137 0.19 15.92 -30.05
N GLY A 138 1.51 15.70 -30.11
CA GLY A 138 2.13 15.03 -31.27
C GLY A 138 1.74 13.55 -31.33
N LEU A 139 1.80 12.86 -30.19
CA LEU A 139 1.38 11.47 -30.07
C LEU A 139 -0.13 11.32 -30.35
N ARG A 140 -0.95 12.25 -29.87
CA ARG A 140 -2.38 12.29 -30.15
C ARG A 140 -2.64 12.40 -31.67
N ALA A 141 -1.89 13.24 -32.36
CA ALA A 141 -2.04 13.40 -33.82
C ALA A 141 -1.73 12.12 -34.60
N VAL A 142 -0.68 11.38 -34.20
CA VAL A 142 -0.36 10.06 -34.79
C VAL A 142 -1.49 9.06 -34.56
N LEU A 143 -2.05 9.02 -33.35
CA LEU A 143 -3.12 8.07 -33.02
C LEU A 143 -4.45 8.44 -33.71
N ILE A 144 -4.76 9.72 -33.86
CA ILE A 144 -5.94 10.17 -34.64
C ILE A 144 -5.82 9.71 -36.08
N ASP A 145 -4.64 9.86 -36.70
CA ASP A 145 -4.38 9.37 -38.02
C ASP A 145 -4.54 7.84 -38.14
N TRP A 146 -3.94 7.11 -37.23
CA TRP A 146 -3.97 5.63 -37.23
C TRP A 146 -5.34 5.03 -36.89
N LEU A 147 -6.15 5.72 -36.12
CA LEU A 147 -7.50 5.32 -35.71
C LEU A 147 -8.59 6.00 -36.56
N GLN A 148 -8.22 6.64 -37.68
CA GLN A 148 -9.19 7.20 -38.59
C GLN A 148 -10.13 6.10 -39.11
N GLY A 149 -11.45 6.35 -39.03
CA GLY A 149 -12.48 5.36 -39.39
C GLY A 149 -12.74 4.29 -38.34
N CYS A 150 -12.08 4.36 -37.15
CA CYS A 150 -12.36 3.48 -36.03
C CYS A 150 -13.40 4.11 -35.09
N TYR A 151 -14.58 3.51 -35.02
CA TYR A 151 -15.69 3.95 -34.21
C TYR A 151 -15.94 3.00 -33.04
N THR A 152 -16.81 3.38 -32.12
CA THR A 152 -17.16 2.60 -30.96
C THR A 152 -18.64 2.27 -30.87
N ALA A 153 -18.94 1.09 -30.34
CA ALA A 153 -20.29 0.70 -29.94
C ALA A 153 -20.24 -0.06 -28.61
N PRO A 154 -21.26 0.06 -27.75
CA PRO A 154 -21.24 -0.60 -26.43
C PRO A 154 -21.36 -2.12 -26.54
N THR A 155 -22.08 -2.63 -27.55
CA THR A 155 -22.30 -4.07 -27.75
C THR A 155 -22.05 -4.49 -29.20
N LEU A 156 -21.85 -5.79 -29.41
CA LEU A 156 -21.68 -6.35 -30.75
C LEU A 156 -22.95 -6.19 -31.59
N ASP A 157 -24.13 -6.28 -30.99
CA ASP A 157 -25.39 -6.09 -31.65
C ASP A 157 -25.56 -4.65 -32.16
N ASP A 158 -25.17 -3.66 -31.36
CA ASP A 158 -25.15 -2.24 -31.78
C ASP A 158 -24.17 -2.01 -32.94
N ALA A 159 -23.00 -2.65 -32.89
CA ALA A 159 -22.02 -2.58 -33.96
C ALA A 159 -22.57 -3.20 -35.28
N LEU A 160 -23.22 -4.36 -35.18
CA LEU A 160 -23.88 -5.04 -36.28
C LEU A 160 -25.03 -4.19 -36.90
N ALA A 161 -25.81 -3.55 -36.05
CA ALA A 161 -26.91 -2.67 -36.50
C ALA A 161 -26.40 -1.48 -37.34
N ARG A 162 -25.18 -0.98 -37.04
CA ARG A 162 -24.56 0.13 -37.80
C ARG A 162 -23.85 -0.30 -39.06
N ARG A 163 -23.68 -1.60 -39.32
CA ARG A 163 -22.87 -2.14 -40.40
C ARG A 163 -23.26 -1.57 -41.78
N SER A 164 -24.54 -1.40 -42.08
CA SER A 164 -25.03 -0.92 -43.36
C SER A 164 -24.73 0.56 -43.62
N THR A 165 -24.35 1.33 -42.62
CA THR A 165 -24.04 2.76 -42.73
C THR A 165 -22.53 3.03 -42.84
N LEU A 166 -21.70 2.00 -42.66
CA LEU A 166 -20.25 2.13 -42.67
C LEU A 166 -19.71 2.31 -44.07
N GLN A 167 -18.81 3.28 -44.23
CA GLN A 167 -18.07 3.50 -45.46
C GLN A 167 -16.92 2.51 -45.59
N PRO A 168 -16.36 2.32 -46.79
CA PRO A 168 -15.18 1.52 -47.01
C PRO A 168 -14.02 1.95 -46.08
N GLY A 169 -13.44 1.00 -45.35
CA GLY A 169 -12.37 1.25 -44.40
C GLY A 169 -12.82 1.60 -42.97
N GLU A 170 -14.10 1.86 -42.74
CA GLU A 170 -14.65 2.12 -41.43
C GLU A 170 -14.90 0.80 -40.65
N VAL A 171 -14.60 0.84 -39.37
CA VAL A 171 -14.73 -0.31 -38.47
C VAL A 171 -15.30 0.16 -37.12
N VAL A 172 -16.27 -0.57 -36.60
CA VAL A 172 -16.82 -0.34 -35.26
C VAL A 172 -16.26 -1.37 -34.31
N PHE A 173 -15.62 -0.90 -33.26
CA PHE A 173 -15.08 -1.71 -32.17
C PHE A 173 -16.02 -1.72 -30.99
N VAL A 174 -16.02 -2.85 -30.26
CA VAL A 174 -16.71 -3.00 -28.97
C VAL A 174 -15.69 -3.20 -27.84
N PRO A 175 -16.07 -3.00 -26.56
CA PRO A 175 -15.12 -3.09 -25.44
C PRO A 175 -14.33 -4.40 -25.38
N THR A 176 -14.93 -5.52 -25.79
CA THR A 176 -14.27 -6.84 -25.86
C THR A 176 -13.18 -6.93 -26.91
N GLY A 177 -13.01 -5.91 -27.77
CA GLY A 177 -12.06 -5.90 -28.88
C GLY A 177 -12.59 -6.51 -30.18
N HIS A 178 -13.84 -7.00 -30.20
CA HIS A 178 -14.45 -7.46 -31.45
C HIS A 178 -14.71 -6.26 -32.37
N ALA A 179 -14.64 -6.48 -33.66
CA ALA A 179 -14.72 -5.45 -34.65
C ALA A 179 -15.68 -5.83 -35.77
N VAL A 180 -16.50 -4.85 -36.21
CA VAL A 180 -17.47 -5.01 -37.29
C VAL A 180 -17.17 -3.99 -38.37
N SER A 181 -17.01 -4.46 -39.60
CA SER A 181 -16.93 -3.62 -40.82
C SER A 181 -18.17 -3.84 -41.66
N ALA A 182 -18.29 -3.14 -42.78
CA ALA A 182 -19.39 -3.32 -43.74
C ALA A 182 -19.58 -4.78 -44.17
N HIS A 183 -18.48 -5.55 -44.28
CA HIS A 183 -18.48 -6.89 -44.85
C HIS A 183 -17.87 -7.98 -43.97
N SER A 184 -17.42 -7.65 -42.74
CA SER A 184 -16.76 -8.63 -41.86
C SER A 184 -17.06 -8.39 -40.41
N VAL A 185 -16.93 -9.49 -39.62
CA VAL A 185 -16.87 -9.46 -38.15
C VAL A 185 -15.57 -10.14 -37.78
N SER A 186 -14.79 -9.47 -36.97
CA SER A 186 -13.53 -10.02 -36.41
C SER A 186 -13.68 -10.18 -34.93
N PHE A 187 -13.37 -11.37 -34.43
CA PHE A 187 -13.34 -11.64 -32.98
C PHE A 187 -11.93 -11.43 -32.48
N TYR A 188 -11.83 -10.66 -31.41
CA TYR A 188 -10.58 -10.51 -30.65
C TYR A 188 -10.48 -11.64 -29.64
N ALA A 189 -9.33 -12.31 -29.61
CA ALA A 189 -9.02 -13.31 -28.59
C ALA A 189 -7.66 -12.97 -27.98
N GLN A 190 -7.53 -13.16 -26.68
CA GLN A 190 -6.27 -12.96 -25.96
C GLN A 190 -5.32 -14.19 -26.08
N ASP A 191 -5.35 -14.89 -27.21
CA ASP A 191 -4.66 -16.17 -27.41
C ASP A 191 -3.16 -16.05 -27.69
N SER A 192 -2.62 -14.84 -27.85
CA SER A 192 -1.20 -14.64 -28.09
C SER A 192 -0.50 -14.05 -26.87
N GLU A 193 0.78 -14.42 -26.66
CA GLU A 193 1.62 -13.79 -25.62
C GLU A 193 1.71 -12.27 -25.78
N GLN A 194 1.43 -11.74 -26.97
CA GLN A 194 1.44 -10.32 -27.32
C GLN A 194 0.12 -9.62 -27.02
N SER A 195 -0.99 -10.36 -26.81
CA SER A 195 -2.28 -9.76 -26.48
C SER A 195 -2.33 -9.33 -25.02
N GLY A 196 -3.14 -8.30 -24.74
CA GLY A 196 -3.30 -7.75 -23.40
C GLY A 196 -2.13 -6.88 -22.90
N LEU A 197 -1.26 -6.41 -23.80
CA LEU A 197 -0.14 -5.52 -23.44
C LEU A 197 -0.61 -4.23 -22.78
N LEU A 198 -1.64 -3.62 -23.34
CA LEU A 198 -2.16 -2.36 -22.84
C LEU A 198 -2.90 -2.54 -21.51
N ALA A 199 -3.74 -3.57 -21.42
CA ALA A 199 -4.45 -3.89 -20.20
C ALA A 199 -3.47 -4.21 -19.05
N ARG A 200 -2.40 -4.99 -19.34
CA ARG A 200 -1.35 -5.27 -18.35
C ARG A 200 -0.58 -4.02 -17.96
N ALA A 201 -0.25 -3.13 -18.90
CA ALA A 201 0.45 -1.89 -18.59
C ALA A 201 -0.37 -1.00 -17.65
N GLN A 202 -1.67 -0.85 -17.90
CA GLN A 202 -2.57 -0.08 -17.04
C GLN A 202 -2.76 -0.74 -15.66
N GLU A 203 -2.86 -2.06 -15.63
CA GLU A 203 -2.93 -2.82 -14.37
C GLU A 203 -1.65 -2.66 -13.54
N ILE A 204 -0.48 -2.70 -14.17
CA ILE A 204 0.81 -2.46 -13.48
C ILE A 204 0.83 -1.04 -12.90
N GLU A 205 0.43 -0.03 -13.68
CA GLU A 205 0.37 1.36 -13.19
C GLU A 205 -0.60 1.52 -12.02
N HIS A 206 -1.76 0.87 -12.09
CA HIS A 206 -2.73 0.84 -11.02
C HIS A 206 -2.14 0.20 -9.74
N LEU A 207 -1.52 -0.98 -9.88
CA LEU A 207 -0.88 -1.68 -8.78
C LEU A 207 0.30 -0.89 -8.19
N GLU A 208 1.05 -0.15 -8.99
CA GLU A 208 2.11 0.74 -8.49
C GLU A 208 1.57 1.87 -7.61
N LYS A 209 0.44 2.46 -8.01
CA LYS A 209 -0.24 3.48 -7.20
C LYS A 209 -0.80 2.88 -5.90
N GLU A 210 -1.44 1.72 -6.01
CA GLU A 210 -1.98 1.00 -4.85
C GLU A 210 -0.87 0.56 -3.89
N LEU A 211 0.25 0.06 -4.41
CA LEU A 211 1.40 -0.35 -3.61
C LEU A 211 2.03 0.83 -2.84
N ARG A 212 2.13 2.02 -3.47
CA ARG A 212 2.60 3.24 -2.79
C ARG A 212 1.66 3.64 -1.64
N ALA A 213 0.35 3.61 -1.88
CA ALA A 213 -0.65 3.89 -0.84
C ALA A 213 -0.58 2.86 0.30
N GLN A 214 -0.48 1.58 -0.04
CA GLN A 214 -0.36 0.48 0.91
C GLN A 214 0.94 0.56 1.74
N ALA A 215 2.04 1.00 1.14
CA ALA A 215 3.30 1.21 1.85
C ALA A 215 3.18 2.27 2.96
N LEU A 216 2.45 3.36 2.71
CA LEU A 216 2.17 4.38 3.72
C LEU A 216 1.33 3.84 4.87
N ILE A 217 0.29 3.05 4.57
CA ILE A 217 -0.57 2.42 5.58
C ILE A 217 0.23 1.42 6.44
N ALA A 218 1.09 0.62 5.80
CA ALA A 218 1.95 -0.33 6.50
C ALA A 218 2.96 0.38 7.41
N ASP A 219 3.52 1.52 6.98
CA ASP A 219 4.45 2.30 7.76
C ASP A 219 3.77 3.01 8.96
N GLU A 220 2.56 3.53 8.76
CA GLU A 220 1.74 4.06 9.84
C GLU A 220 1.40 2.98 10.88
N SER A 221 1.03 1.78 10.44
CA SER A 221 0.76 0.64 11.31
C SER A 221 2.00 0.23 12.13
N ARG A 222 3.19 0.22 11.52
CA ARG A 222 4.46 -0.03 12.23
C ARG A 222 4.74 1.05 13.28
N THR A 223 4.53 2.31 12.92
CA THR A 223 4.70 3.44 13.85
C THR A 223 3.73 3.34 15.03
N ALA A 224 2.48 2.96 14.77
CA ALA A 224 1.48 2.74 15.82
C ALA A 224 1.86 1.58 16.75
N LEU A 225 2.42 0.49 16.22
CA LEU A 225 2.95 -0.63 17.01
C LEU A 225 4.08 -0.18 17.92
N VAL A 226 5.08 0.53 17.39
CA VAL A 226 6.23 1.03 18.19
C VAL A 226 5.75 1.90 19.35
N ARG A 227 4.76 2.77 19.11
CA ARG A 227 4.15 3.58 20.19
C ARG A 227 3.46 2.73 21.24
N ALA A 228 2.70 1.71 20.84
CA ALA A 228 2.02 0.80 21.76
C ALA A 228 3.02 -0.04 22.58
N GLU A 229 4.11 -0.50 21.96
CA GLU A 229 5.19 -1.22 22.64
C GLU A 229 5.90 -0.34 23.67
N SER A 230 6.21 0.92 23.33
CA SER A 230 6.79 1.87 24.27
C SER A 230 5.86 2.15 25.43
N ALA A 231 4.57 2.40 25.18
CA ALA A 231 3.59 2.63 26.23
C ALA A 231 3.43 1.41 27.16
N TYR A 232 3.45 0.21 26.59
CA TYR A 232 3.41 -1.03 27.37
C TYR A 232 4.66 -1.20 28.23
N ALA A 233 5.85 -0.95 27.69
CA ALA A 233 7.10 -1.04 28.41
C ALA A 233 7.16 -0.03 29.58
N ASP A 234 6.78 1.22 29.34
CA ASP A 234 6.73 2.26 30.37
C ASP A 234 5.75 1.91 31.50
N ALA A 235 4.55 1.44 31.13
CA ALA A 235 3.56 1.01 32.11
C ALA A 235 4.02 -0.21 32.93
N SER A 236 4.71 -1.15 32.28
CA SER A 236 5.29 -2.32 32.93
C SER A 236 6.37 -1.93 33.96
N GLN A 237 7.26 -1.01 33.59
CA GLN A 237 8.28 -0.49 34.51
C GLN A 237 7.66 0.25 35.72
N ARG A 238 6.65 1.09 35.47
CA ARG A 238 5.91 1.81 36.53
C ARG A 238 5.21 0.82 37.44
N LEU A 239 4.63 -0.25 36.93
CA LEU A 239 3.98 -1.29 37.71
C LEU A 239 4.99 -2.01 38.63
N VAL A 240 6.18 -2.35 38.13
CA VAL A 240 7.25 -2.96 38.93
C VAL A 240 7.72 -2.03 40.04
N ALA A 241 7.95 -0.75 39.72
CA ALA A 241 8.34 0.26 40.70
C ALA A 241 7.27 0.46 41.81
N ALA A 242 6.00 0.59 41.39
CA ALA A 242 4.88 0.75 42.32
C ALA A 242 4.69 -0.48 43.25
N ARG A 243 4.85 -1.69 42.73
CA ARG A 243 4.80 -2.92 43.54
C ARG A 243 5.90 -2.96 44.57
N ARG A 244 7.12 -2.57 44.18
CA ARG A 244 8.25 -2.50 45.14
C ARG A 244 7.98 -1.48 46.25
N GLU A 245 7.54 -0.26 45.87
CA GLU A 245 7.20 0.78 46.85
C GLU A 245 6.07 0.34 47.80
N ALA A 246 5.03 -0.31 47.25
CA ALA A 246 3.95 -0.87 48.08
C ALA A 246 4.46 -1.91 49.07
N THR A 247 5.36 -2.82 48.66
CA THR A 247 5.96 -3.83 49.54
C THR A 247 6.81 -3.19 50.63
N GLU A 248 7.65 -2.21 50.26
CA GLU A 248 8.48 -1.45 51.22
C GLU A 248 7.62 -0.69 52.22
N THR A 249 6.55 -0.05 51.76
CA THR A 249 5.61 0.69 52.61
C THR A 249 4.86 -0.26 53.54
N GLN A 250 4.43 -1.42 53.07
CA GLN A 250 3.77 -2.44 53.89
C GLN A 250 4.68 -2.99 54.96
N SER A 251 5.95 -3.27 54.65
CA SER A 251 6.95 -3.72 55.63
C SER A 251 7.17 -2.65 56.70
N ARG A 252 7.33 -1.39 56.29
CA ARG A 252 7.49 -0.26 57.25
C ARG A 252 6.27 -0.06 58.12
N ALA A 253 5.07 -0.20 57.57
CA ALA A 253 3.82 -0.12 58.35
C ALA A 253 3.74 -1.26 59.42
N HIS A 254 4.15 -2.48 59.03
CA HIS A 254 4.20 -3.60 59.93
C HIS A 254 5.22 -3.40 61.08
N GLU A 255 6.43 -2.92 60.77
CA GLU A 255 7.45 -2.57 61.76
C GLU A 255 6.91 -1.53 62.75
N LEU A 256 6.26 -0.47 62.26
CA LEU A 256 5.65 0.56 63.13
C LEU A 256 4.50 0.01 63.98
N GLN A 257 3.69 -0.92 63.45
CA GLN A 257 2.65 -1.60 64.24
C GLN A 257 3.25 -2.41 65.39
N VAL A 258 4.30 -3.19 65.15
CA VAL A 258 5.01 -3.97 66.18
C VAL A 258 5.60 -3.04 67.21
N GLU A 259 6.26 -1.96 66.84
CA GLU A 259 6.85 -1.00 67.79
C GLU A 259 5.76 -0.28 68.60
N THR A 260 4.64 0.09 68.00
CA THR A 260 3.48 0.69 68.69
C THR A 260 2.94 -0.28 69.76
N LEU A 261 2.77 -1.55 69.39
CA LEU A 261 2.32 -2.58 70.37
C LEU A 261 3.27 -2.71 71.53
N ARG A 262 4.58 -2.76 71.22
CA ARG A 262 5.65 -2.86 72.29
C ARG A 262 5.62 -1.63 73.17
N LEU A 263 5.53 -0.42 72.63
CA LEU A 263 5.46 0.81 73.45
C LEU A 263 4.19 0.88 74.29
N THR A 264 3.07 0.42 73.78
CA THR A 264 1.79 0.35 74.45
C THR A 264 1.91 -0.61 75.66
N GLN A 265 2.46 -1.80 75.42
CA GLN A 265 2.71 -2.77 76.53
C GLN A 265 3.66 -2.21 77.57
N LEU A 266 4.75 -1.53 77.21
CA LEU A 266 5.66 -0.90 78.08
C LEU A 266 4.99 0.20 78.93
N ALA A 267 4.16 1.02 78.30
CA ALA A 267 3.38 2.08 78.95
C ALA A 267 2.41 1.50 79.98
N GLU A 268 1.67 0.43 79.60
CA GLU A 268 0.77 -0.27 80.51
C GLU A 268 1.52 -0.87 81.70
N GLN A 269 2.67 -1.55 81.49
CA GLN A 269 3.49 -2.06 82.55
C GLN A 269 4.01 -0.97 83.46
N THR A 270 4.46 0.15 82.92
CA THR A 270 4.96 1.30 83.65
C THR A 270 3.84 1.92 84.49
N ARG A 271 2.64 2.05 83.93
CA ARG A 271 1.46 2.55 84.62
C ARG A 271 1.05 1.64 85.76
N ALA A 272 0.94 0.32 85.56
CA ALA A 272 0.63 -0.67 86.59
C ALA A 272 1.68 -0.63 87.70
N ARG A 273 2.97 -0.47 87.34
CA ARG A 273 4.04 -0.36 88.34
C ARG A 273 3.96 0.91 89.18
N SER A 274 3.59 2.05 88.55
CA SER A 274 3.33 3.33 89.22
C SER A 274 2.16 3.19 90.18
N GLU A 275 1.03 2.64 89.72
CA GLU A 275 -0.15 2.41 90.56
C GLU A 275 0.20 1.46 91.80
N GLN A 276 1.00 0.47 91.57
CA GLN A 276 1.52 -0.42 92.64
C GLN A 276 2.36 0.38 93.65
N ILE A 277 3.30 1.19 93.17
CA ILE A 277 4.17 2.01 94.04
C ILE A 277 3.31 3.04 94.83
N ASP A 278 2.33 3.67 94.18
CA ASP A 278 1.43 4.60 94.88
C ASP A 278 0.60 3.94 95.99
N ALA A 279 0.12 2.71 95.70
CA ALA A 279 -0.57 1.90 96.73
C ALA A 279 0.36 1.49 97.94
N ASP A 280 1.59 1.01 97.58
CA ASP A 280 2.57 0.66 98.59
C ASP A 280 2.96 1.91 99.44
N LEU A 281 3.04 3.07 98.79
CA LEU A 281 3.39 4.32 99.52
C LEU A 281 2.25 4.74 100.44
N ALA A 282 1.00 4.66 100.03
CA ALA A 282 -0.18 4.94 100.84
C ALA A 282 -0.27 4.00 102.04
N GLU A 283 0.06 2.73 101.83
CA GLU A 283 0.12 1.75 102.97
C GLU A 283 1.21 2.12 104.00
N VAL A 284 2.41 2.46 103.56
CA VAL A 284 3.51 2.91 104.41
C VAL A 284 3.17 4.19 105.16
N GLU A 285 2.55 5.19 104.48
CA GLU A 285 2.07 6.43 105.12
C GLU A 285 1.03 6.15 106.20
N ALA A 286 0.06 5.26 105.93
CA ALA A 286 -0.93 4.84 106.95
C ALA A 286 -0.27 4.16 108.13
N GLN A 287 0.71 3.25 107.95
CA GLN A 287 1.46 2.62 109.00
C GLN A 287 2.27 3.62 109.80
N LEU A 288 2.83 4.63 109.13
CA LEU A 288 3.61 5.68 109.77
C LEU A 288 2.72 6.58 110.66
N ALA A 289 1.51 6.92 110.16
CA ALA A 289 0.50 7.66 110.96
C ALA A 289 0.05 6.89 112.15
N ASP A 290 -0.24 5.58 112.06
CA ASP A 290 -0.59 4.72 113.21
C ASP A 290 0.55 4.63 114.27
N LEU A 291 1.78 4.48 113.82
CA LEU A 291 2.95 4.51 114.71
C LEU A 291 3.14 5.86 115.37
N GLN A 292 2.85 6.99 114.72
CA GLN A 292 2.90 8.33 115.28
C GLN A 292 1.82 8.53 116.37
N GLU A 293 0.60 8.06 116.04
CA GLU A 293 -0.47 8.09 117.08
C GLU A 293 -0.14 7.28 118.30
N ARG A 294 0.38 6.05 118.12
CA ARG A 294 0.81 5.20 119.22
C ARG A 294 1.93 5.84 120.06
N ARG A 295 2.84 6.57 119.42
CA ARG A 295 3.93 7.31 120.09
C ARG A 295 3.43 8.50 120.91
N VAL A 296 2.36 9.14 120.49
CA VAL A 296 1.74 10.30 121.19
C VAL A 296 0.88 9.83 122.37
N ALA A 297 0.30 8.61 122.25
CA ALA A 297 -0.54 7.99 123.30
C ALA A 297 0.27 7.30 124.45
N ALA A 298 1.56 7.05 124.29
CA ALA A 298 2.50 6.54 125.25
C ALA A 298 3.25 7.65 125.98
#